data_0738a617b26e204eeb6b6cee318f2d3c
#
_entry.id   0738a617b26e204eeb6b6cee318f2d3c
#
_cell.length_a   1.000
_cell.length_b   1.000
_cell.length_c   1.000
_cell.angle_alpha   90.00
_cell.angle_beta   90.00
_cell.angle_gamma   90.00
#
_symmetry.space_group_name_H-M   'P 1'
#
loop_
_entity.id
_entity.type
_entity.pdbx_description
1 polymer ?
#
loop_
_entity_poly.entity_id
_entity_poly.type
_entity_poly.pdbx_seq_one_letter_code
_entity_poly.pdbx_strand_id
1 'polypeptide(L)'
;MKPKEIQAGKLPDVLRDRDVDRATALWRRYFSEERSLGIPLFTGSQFERFKSVDNRLAPNEITSDDLIAVSMLGVHIPAPAALRILDRDRDRICSLLKEIPHTSLADAEPDVIAVGTSGASRLWKLLRKERDGMGPTTTSKLMARKRTHLIPVWDDLVKYSTGQDTLTHWDWMRDILKADNNLLHRWLRDSADLAGELEDVSVLRLFDVLVWLTESERRASERKSAGRGQGSGKVVFQ
;
A
#
# COMPACT_ATOMS: atom_id res chain seq x y z
N MET A 1 28.91 -9.76 6.07
CA MET A 1 28.13 -9.59 4.83
C MET A 1 27.94 -8.09 4.65
N LYS A 2 28.43 -7.47 3.58
CA LYS A 2 28.23 -6.02 3.35
C LYS A 2 26.72 -5.74 3.24
N PRO A 3 26.20 -4.67 3.86
CA PRO A 3 24.81 -4.26 3.64
C PRO A 3 24.62 -4.11 2.12
N LYS A 4 23.58 -4.76 1.56
CA LYS A 4 23.15 -4.43 0.20
C LYS A 4 22.89 -2.94 0.19
N GLU A 5 23.62 -2.18 -0.63
CA GLU A 5 23.31 -0.78 -0.89
C GLU A 5 21.82 -0.72 -1.27
N ILE A 6 21.01 -0.17 -0.38
CA ILE A 6 19.61 0.09 -0.65
C ILE A 6 19.65 1.05 -1.82
N GLN A 7 19.17 0.60 -2.98
CA GLN A 7 19.10 1.46 -4.18
C GLN A 7 18.10 2.60 -3.89
N ALA A 8 18.56 3.62 -3.17
CA ALA A 8 17.82 4.85 -2.89
C ALA A 8 17.44 5.61 -4.18
N GLY A 9 18.06 5.27 -5.31
CA GLY A 9 17.90 5.96 -6.58
C GLY A 9 16.53 5.84 -7.27
N LYS A 10 15.60 5.03 -6.73
CA LYS A 10 14.25 4.87 -7.30
C LYS A 10 13.12 5.41 -6.42
N LEU A 11 13.42 5.77 -5.16
CA LEU A 11 12.42 6.40 -4.30
C LEU A 11 12.04 7.78 -4.83
N PRO A 12 10.75 8.16 -4.77
CA PRO A 12 10.32 9.53 -5.01
C PRO A 12 11.12 10.53 -4.18
N ASP A 13 11.38 11.72 -4.74
CA ASP A 13 12.19 12.75 -4.09
C ASP A 13 11.68 13.10 -2.69
N VAL A 14 10.37 13.19 -2.51
CA VAL A 14 9.74 13.47 -1.21
C VAL A 14 10.18 12.48 -0.11
N LEU A 15 10.36 11.20 -0.45
CA LEU A 15 10.81 10.17 0.47
C LEU A 15 12.34 10.14 0.60
N ARG A 16 13.06 10.30 -0.52
CA ARG A 16 14.52 10.28 -0.55
C ARG A 16 15.11 11.45 0.24
N ASP A 17 14.57 12.65 -0.01
CA ASP A 17 15.08 13.89 0.57
C ASP A 17 14.38 14.23 1.91
N ARG A 18 13.39 13.42 2.30
CA ARG A 18 12.57 13.60 3.51
C ARG A 18 11.96 15.00 3.59
N ASP A 19 11.36 15.44 2.48
CA ASP A 19 10.73 16.76 2.35
C ASP A 19 9.41 16.78 3.18
N VAL A 20 9.47 17.36 4.39
CA VAL A 20 8.36 17.43 5.34
C VAL A 20 7.21 18.27 4.78
N ASP A 21 7.49 19.43 4.18
CA ASP A 21 6.46 20.34 3.68
C ASP A 21 5.67 19.70 2.54
N ARG A 22 6.37 19.05 1.62
CA ARG A 22 5.72 18.33 0.52
C ARG A 22 4.96 17.10 1.00
N ALA A 23 5.51 16.33 1.92
CA ALA A 23 4.85 15.17 2.48
C ALA A 23 3.55 15.53 3.18
N THR A 24 3.58 16.54 4.07
CA THR A 24 2.39 17.02 4.79
C THR A 24 1.32 17.57 3.84
N ALA A 25 1.71 18.30 2.80
CA ALA A 25 0.77 18.80 1.79
C ALA A 25 0.09 17.64 1.03
N LEU A 26 0.86 16.62 0.63
CA LEU A 26 0.33 15.44 -0.06
C LEU A 26 -0.63 14.63 0.84
N TRP A 27 -0.29 14.42 2.13
CA TRP A 27 -1.18 13.72 3.05
C TRP A 27 -2.46 14.49 3.36
N ARG A 28 -2.38 15.81 3.59
CA ARG A 28 -3.59 16.64 3.77
C ARG A 28 -4.52 16.52 2.56
N ARG A 29 -3.96 16.62 1.37
CA ARG A 29 -4.72 16.42 0.13
C ARG A 29 -5.37 15.05 0.06
N TYR A 30 -4.66 13.98 0.46
CA TYR A 30 -5.16 12.62 0.35
C TYR A 30 -6.19 12.27 1.40
N PHE A 31 -5.96 12.65 2.65
CA PHE A 31 -6.75 12.19 3.79
C PHE A 31 -7.84 13.16 4.22
N SER A 32 -7.71 14.47 3.90
CA SER A 32 -8.61 15.51 4.43
C SER A 32 -9.41 16.25 3.35
N GLU A 33 -9.01 16.23 2.07
CA GLU A 33 -9.78 16.91 1.02
C GLU A 33 -11.02 16.10 0.62
N GLU A 34 -12.12 16.83 0.39
CA GLU A 34 -13.38 16.27 -0.06
C GLU A 34 -13.68 16.72 -1.50
N ARG A 35 -14.31 15.85 -2.28
CA ARG A 35 -14.88 16.17 -3.60
C ARG A 35 -16.20 16.92 -3.46
N SER A 36 -16.99 16.53 -2.47
CA SER A 36 -18.25 17.14 -2.04
C SER A 36 -18.48 16.77 -0.58
N LEU A 37 -19.44 17.42 0.07
CA LEU A 37 -19.71 17.22 1.49
C LEU A 37 -19.80 15.72 1.87
N GLY A 38 -18.90 15.28 2.74
CA GLY A 38 -18.83 13.92 3.24
C GLY A 38 -18.28 12.89 2.25
N ILE A 39 -17.86 13.29 1.02
CA ILE A 39 -17.26 12.37 0.05
C ILE A 39 -15.78 12.71 -0.10
N PRO A 40 -14.86 11.83 0.33
CA PRO A 40 -13.44 12.10 0.24
C PRO A 40 -12.99 12.24 -1.22
N LEU A 41 -12.01 13.11 -1.47
CA LEU A 41 -11.38 13.26 -2.78
C LEU A 41 -10.78 11.93 -3.26
N PHE A 42 -10.15 11.22 -2.36
CA PHE A 42 -9.59 9.89 -2.59
C PHE A 42 -10.25 8.87 -1.66
N THR A 43 -11.03 7.94 -2.22
CA THR A 43 -11.68 6.87 -1.42
C THR A 43 -10.66 6.04 -0.63
N GLY A 44 -9.44 5.89 -1.14
CA GLY A 44 -8.36 5.18 -0.47
C GLY A 44 -7.94 5.78 0.87
N SER A 45 -8.32 7.04 1.20
CA SER A 45 -8.15 7.62 2.53
C SER A 45 -8.92 6.87 3.60
N GLN A 46 -9.96 6.13 3.20
CA GLN A 46 -10.81 5.33 4.08
C GLN A 46 -10.38 3.87 4.17
N PHE A 47 -9.36 3.43 3.43
CA PHE A 47 -8.96 2.02 3.37
C PHE A 47 -8.68 1.39 4.75
N GLU A 48 -7.94 2.07 5.62
CA GLU A 48 -7.67 1.59 6.99
C GLU A 48 -8.77 2.01 7.98
N ARG A 49 -9.46 3.12 7.72
CA ARG A 49 -10.47 3.72 8.59
C ARG A 49 -11.84 3.07 8.50
N PHE A 50 -12.21 2.60 7.30
CA PHE A 50 -13.52 1.98 7.07
C PHE A 50 -13.74 0.79 7.99
N LYS A 51 -14.78 0.86 8.84
CA LYS A 51 -15.10 -0.21 9.80
C LYS A 51 -13.87 -0.67 10.62
N SER A 52 -13.00 0.27 11.01
CA SER A 52 -11.74 -0.05 11.70
C SER A 52 -11.96 -0.73 13.05
N VAL A 53 -13.05 -0.40 13.76
CA VAL A 53 -13.41 -1.04 15.03
C VAL A 53 -13.75 -2.51 14.78
N ASP A 54 -14.62 -2.80 13.81
CA ASP A 54 -15.03 -4.16 13.46
C ASP A 54 -13.84 -4.99 12.98
N ASN A 55 -12.92 -4.39 12.21
CA ASN A 55 -11.68 -5.06 11.80
C ASN A 55 -10.79 -5.42 13.00
N ARG A 56 -10.70 -4.56 14.01
CA ARG A 56 -9.95 -4.85 15.25
C ARG A 56 -10.61 -5.92 16.11
N LEU A 57 -11.93 -6.04 16.07
CA LEU A 57 -12.67 -7.10 16.78
C LEU A 57 -12.55 -8.46 16.08
N ALA A 58 -12.34 -8.48 14.77
CA ALA A 58 -12.13 -9.69 13.98
C ALA A 58 -10.74 -9.74 13.30
N PRO A 59 -9.62 -9.64 14.06
CA PRO A 59 -8.29 -9.43 13.50
C PRO A 59 -7.77 -10.61 12.67
N ASN A 60 -8.30 -11.80 12.91
CA ASN A 60 -7.87 -13.04 12.27
C ASN A 60 -8.94 -13.63 11.34
N GLU A 61 -9.86 -12.81 10.88
CA GLU A 61 -10.91 -13.19 9.94
C GLU A 61 -11.02 -12.16 8.83
N ILE A 62 -11.15 -12.61 7.58
CA ILE A 62 -11.52 -11.74 6.46
C ILE A 62 -13.03 -11.65 6.42
N THR A 63 -13.56 -10.43 6.43
CA THR A 63 -14.99 -10.13 6.39
C THR A 63 -15.39 -9.45 5.08
N SER A 64 -16.69 -9.34 4.82
CA SER A 64 -17.22 -8.55 3.68
C SER A 64 -16.74 -7.09 3.72
N ASP A 65 -16.60 -6.51 4.91
CA ASP A 65 -16.13 -5.13 5.07
C ASP A 65 -14.66 -4.96 4.63
N ASP A 66 -13.83 -6.00 4.79
CA ASP A 66 -12.46 -5.99 4.27
C ASP A 66 -12.45 -6.01 2.74
N LEU A 67 -13.38 -6.75 2.11
CA LEU A 67 -13.52 -6.75 0.64
C LEU A 67 -13.95 -5.37 0.11
N ILE A 68 -14.85 -4.70 0.83
CA ILE A 68 -15.28 -3.33 0.51
C ILE A 68 -14.11 -2.36 0.71
N ALA A 69 -13.36 -2.45 1.82
CA ALA A 69 -12.20 -1.61 2.08
C ALA A 69 -11.16 -1.72 0.95
N VAL A 70 -10.90 -2.92 0.44
CA VAL A 70 -9.99 -3.16 -0.68
C VAL A 70 -10.45 -2.43 -1.95
N SER A 71 -11.76 -2.33 -2.20
CA SER A 71 -12.29 -1.61 -3.36
C SER A 71 -11.99 -0.12 -3.35
N MET A 72 -11.77 0.47 -2.17
CA MET A 72 -11.36 1.88 -2.00
C MET A 72 -9.97 2.16 -2.57
N LEU A 73 -9.15 1.13 -2.75
CA LEU A 73 -7.85 1.20 -3.42
C LEU A 73 -7.91 0.87 -4.93
N GLY A 74 -9.11 0.97 -5.53
CA GLY A 74 -9.29 0.83 -6.97
C GLY A 74 -9.17 -0.59 -7.53
N VAL A 75 -9.33 -1.62 -6.69
CA VAL A 75 -9.37 -3.03 -7.10
C VAL A 75 -10.60 -3.70 -6.51
N HIS A 76 -11.10 -4.74 -7.19
CA HIS A 76 -12.25 -5.51 -6.72
C HIS A 76 -11.87 -6.97 -6.53
N ILE A 77 -12.44 -7.57 -5.49
CA ILE A 77 -12.34 -9.02 -5.29
C ILE A 77 -13.48 -9.66 -6.07
N PRO A 78 -13.19 -10.50 -7.09
CA PRO A 78 -14.23 -11.13 -7.89
C PRO A 78 -15.13 -12.05 -7.06
N ALA A 79 -16.41 -12.15 -7.44
CA ALA A 79 -17.38 -12.94 -6.68
C ALA A 79 -16.96 -14.41 -6.43
N PRO A 80 -16.36 -15.14 -7.38
CA PRO A 80 -15.85 -16.49 -7.09
C PRO A 80 -14.77 -16.51 -5.98
N ALA A 81 -13.86 -15.51 -5.99
CA ALA A 81 -12.85 -15.37 -4.94
C ALA A 81 -13.49 -14.98 -3.60
N ALA A 82 -14.47 -14.08 -3.60
CA ALA A 82 -15.19 -13.67 -2.39
C ALA A 82 -15.88 -14.88 -1.72
N LEU A 83 -16.61 -15.69 -2.47
CA LEU A 83 -17.24 -16.92 -1.96
C LEU A 83 -16.20 -17.89 -1.38
N ARG A 84 -15.08 -18.07 -2.06
CA ARG A 84 -14.01 -18.92 -1.57
C ARG A 84 -13.37 -18.39 -0.27
N ILE A 85 -13.09 -17.11 -0.21
CA ILE A 85 -12.41 -16.47 0.94
C ILE A 85 -13.33 -16.43 2.16
N LEU A 86 -14.60 -16.06 1.99
CA LEU A 86 -15.54 -15.87 3.08
C LEU A 86 -16.21 -17.16 3.57
N ASP A 87 -16.18 -18.23 2.78
CA ASP A 87 -16.84 -19.49 3.10
C ASP A 87 -15.86 -20.66 2.98
N ARG A 88 -15.57 -21.16 1.79
CA ARG A 88 -14.84 -22.44 1.57
C ARG A 88 -13.46 -22.51 2.25
N ASP A 89 -12.64 -21.47 2.13
CA ASP A 89 -11.27 -21.41 2.69
C ASP A 89 -11.19 -20.62 4.01
N ARG A 90 -12.33 -20.15 4.56
CA ARG A 90 -12.41 -19.28 5.72
C ARG A 90 -11.58 -19.78 6.90
N ASP A 91 -11.79 -21.01 7.34
CA ASP A 91 -11.12 -21.57 8.51
C ASP A 91 -9.60 -21.67 8.30
N ARG A 92 -9.18 -22.01 7.09
CA ARG A 92 -7.76 -22.07 6.75
C ARG A 92 -7.12 -20.69 6.71
N ILE A 93 -7.83 -19.69 6.20
CA ILE A 93 -7.41 -18.28 6.20
C ILE A 93 -7.29 -17.79 7.65
N CYS A 94 -8.30 -18.03 8.50
CA CYS A 94 -8.28 -17.67 9.91
C CYS A 94 -7.09 -18.32 10.65
N SER A 95 -6.79 -19.58 10.38
CA SER A 95 -5.65 -20.27 10.98
C SER A 95 -4.32 -19.61 10.58
N LEU A 96 -4.14 -19.27 9.29
CA LEU A 96 -2.95 -18.60 8.81
C LEU A 96 -2.82 -17.16 9.35
N LEU A 97 -3.92 -16.42 9.45
CA LEU A 97 -3.93 -15.09 10.04
C LEU A 97 -3.49 -15.11 11.52
N LYS A 98 -3.86 -16.12 12.29
CA LYS A 98 -3.41 -16.28 13.69
C LYS A 98 -1.90 -16.48 13.81
N GLU A 99 -1.25 -17.00 12.79
CA GLU A 99 0.21 -17.17 12.75
C GLU A 99 0.97 -15.89 12.36
N ILE A 100 0.26 -14.88 11.81
CA ILE A 100 0.86 -13.62 11.40
C ILE A 100 0.71 -12.61 12.53
N PRO A 101 1.79 -12.16 13.18
CA PRO A 101 1.71 -11.28 14.32
C PRO A 101 1.18 -9.88 13.96
N HIS A 102 0.70 -9.16 14.98
CA HIS A 102 0.32 -7.75 14.92
C HIS A 102 1.50 -6.87 15.35
N THR A 103 2.58 -6.92 14.59
CA THR A 103 3.79 -6.13 14.85
C THR A 103 4.04 -5.14 13.71
N SER A 104 4.84 -4.11 13.99
CA SER A 104 5.35 -3.22 12.93
C SER A 104 6.35 -3.97 12.06
N LEU A 105 6.33 -3.71 10.75
CA LEU A 105 7.31 -4.28 9.82
C LEU A 105 8.74 -3.84 10.17
N ALA A 106 8.92 -2.63 10.71
CA ALA A 106 10.22 -2.14 11.17
C ALA A 106 10.77 -2.97 12.33
N ASP A 107 9.90 -3.55 13.17
CA ASP A 107 10.28 -4.33 14.34
C ASP A 107 10.25 -5.84 14.08
N ALA A 108 9.70 -6.26 12.95
CA ALA A 108 9.53 -7.66 12.61
C ALA A 108 10.87 -8.38 12.36
N GLU A 109 11.02 -9.57 12.91
CA GLU A 109 12.13 -10.45 12.57
C GLU A 109 11.96 -11.00 11.14
N PRO A 110 13.08 -11.38 10.46
CA PRO A 110 13.03 -11.82 9.05
C PRO A 110 12.11 -13.00 8.78
N ASP A 111 11.97 -13.92 9.71
CA ASP A 111 11.16 -15.14 9.59
C ASP A 111 9.66 -14.86 9.54
N VAL A 112 9.21 -13.74 10.13
CA VAL A 112 7.80 -13.32 10.15
C VAL A 112 7.24 -13.11 8.74
N ILE A 113 8.10 -12.62 7.82
CA ILE A 113 7.73 -12.33 6.42
C ILE A 113 8.47 -13.20 5.41
N ALA A 114 9.24 -14.19 5.87
CA ALA A 114 10.08 -15.02 5.02
C ALA A 114 9.29 -15.72 3.91
N VAL A 115 9.75 -15.54 2.68
CA VAL A 115 9.12 -16.14 1.50
C VAL A 115 9.16 -17.67 1.58
N GLY A 116 8.01 -18.30 1.42
CA GLY A 116 7.86 -19.76 1.37
C GLY A 116 7.53 -20.40 2.71
N THR A 117 7.96 -19.86 3.83
CA THR A 117 7.86 -20.49 5.17
C THR A 117 6.95 -19.77 6.12
N SER A 118 6.90 -18.44 6.13
CA SER A 118 6.07 -17.65 7.05
C SER A 118 4.56 -17.87 6.85
N GLY A 119 3.77 -17.60 7.89
CA GLY A 119 2.32 -17.54 7.82
C GLY A 119 1.83 -16.56 6.75
N ALA A 120 2.50 -15.41 6.63
CA ALA A 120 2.21 -14.40 5.61
C ALA A 120 2.42 -14.95 4.19
N SER A 121 3.53 -15.63 3.94
CA SER A 121 3.82 -16.24 2.64
C SER A 121 2.85 -17.38 2.30
N ARG A 122 2.46 -18.18 3.29
CA ARG A 122 1.45 -19.24 3.09
C ARG A 122 0.07 -18.67 2.82
N LEU A 123 -0.32 -17.60 3.49
CA LEU A 123 -1.59 -16.91 3.22
C LEU A 123 -1.59 -16.29 1.81
N TRP A 124 -0.50 -15.65 1.42
CA TRP A 124 -0.32 -15.13 0.05
C TRP A 124 -0.54 -16.20 -1.01
N LYS A 125 0.06 -17.39 -0.84
CA LYS A 125 -0.11 -18.51 -1.75
C LYS A 125 -1.54 -19.03 -1.76
N LEU A 126 -2.18 -19.15 -0.58
CA LEU A 126 -3.56 -19.63 -0.46
C LEU A 126 -4.54 -18.69 -1.18
N LEU A 127 -4.41 -17.37 -0.99
CA LEU A 127 -5.28 -16.38 -1.63
C LEU A 127 -5.16 -16.38 -3.17
N ARG A 128 -4.00 -16.79 -3.71
CA ARG A 128 -3.69 -16.80 -5.15
C ARG A 128 -3.70 -18.18 -5.80
N LYS A 129 -4.07 -19.23 -5.08
CA LYS A 129 -3.94 -20.61 -5.58
C LYS A 129 -4.87 -20.93 -6.73
N GLU A 130 -5.98 -20.20 -6.90
CA GLU A 130 -7.01 -20.44 -7.90
C GLU A 130 -7.02 -19.39 -9.00
N ARG A 131 -7.61 -19.74 -10.16
CA ARG A 131 -7.80 -18.82 -11.29
C ARG A 131 -9.14 -18.08 -11.16
N ASP A 132 -9.36 -17.45 -10.00
CA ASP A 132 -10.58 -16.74 -9.66
C ASP A 132 -10.45 -15.21 -9.66
N GLY A 133 -9.37 -14.71 -10.29
CA GLY A 133 -9.11 -13.28 -10.44
C GLY A 133 -8.33 -12.63 -9.31
N MET A 134 -7.91 -13.40 -8.29
CA MET A 134 -7.03 -12.90 -7.22
C MET A 134 -5.58 -12.72 -7.72
N GLY A 135 -5.30 -11.56 -8.30
CA GLY A 135 -3.96 -11.16 -8.71
C GLY A 135 -3.07 -10.68 -7.55
N PRO A 136 -1.77 -10.41 -7.83
CA PRO A 136 -0.82 -9.94 -6.81
C PRO A 136 -1.29 -8.66 -6.09
N THR A 137 -1.72 -7.66 -6.86
CA THR A 137 -2.19 -6.37 -6.34
C THR A 137 -3.39 -6.52 -5.40
N THR A 138 -4.41 -7.28 -5.80
CA THR A 138 -5.62 -7.50 -4.99
C THR A 138 -5.27 -8.27 -3.71
N THR A 139 -4.42 -9.30 -3.82
CA THR A 139 -3.95 -10.08 -2.67
C THR A 139 -3.15 -9.23 -1.69
N SER A 140 -2.22 -8.41 -2.18
CA SER A 140 -1.43 -7.50 -1.35
C SER A 140 -2.33 -6.54 -0.56
N LYS A 141 -3.29 -5.91 -1.23
CA LYS A 141 -4.23 -4.97 -0.60
C LYS A 141 -5.11 -5.66 0.46
N LEU A 142 -5.58 -6.87 0.20
CA LEU A 142 -6.37 -7.62 1.18
C LEU A 142 -5.54 -8.03 2.42
N MET A 143 -4.30 -8.47 2.22
CA MET A 143 -3.40 -8.80 3.32
C MET A 143 -2.99 -7.55 4.12
N ALA A 144 -2.68 -6.45 3.44
CA ALA A 144 -2.39 -5.16 4.08
C ALA A 144 -3.57 -4.69 4.93
N ARG A 145 -4.82 -4.88 4.49
CA ARG A 145 -6.02 -4.57 5.28
C ARG A 145 -6.06 -5.32 6.62
N LYS A 146 -5.61 -6.57 6.67
CA LYS A 146 -5.60 -7.40 7.90
C LYS A 146 -4.36 -7.19 8.78
N ARG A 147 -3.27 -6.71 8.22
CA ARG A 147 -1.99 -6.49 8.91
C ARG A 147 -1.38 -5.16 8.47
N THR A 148 -2.09 -4.07 8.76
CA THR A 148 -1.79 -2.70 8.31
C THR A 148 -0.39 -2.23 8.67
N HIS A 149 0.17 -2.69 9.79
CA HIS A 149 1.52 -2.33 10.24
C HIS A 149 2.61 -3.27 9.74
N LEU A 150 2.25 -4.45 9.22
CA LEU A 150 3.21 -5.50 8.86
C LEU A 150 3.31 -5.73 7.35
N ILE A 151 2.18 -5.71 6.64
CA ILE A 151 2.14 -6.04 5.20
C ILE A 151 1.97 -4.76 4.38
N PRO A 152 2.99 -4.33 3.64
CA PRO A 152 2.87 -3.17 2.77
C PRO A 152 2.01 -3.46 1.55
N VAL A 153 1.29 -2.44 1.08
CA VAL A 153 0.59 -2.49 -0.20
C VAL A 153 1.61 -2.61 -1.33
N TRP A 154 1.29 -3.45 -2.31
CA TRP A 154 2.07 -3.60 -3.54
C TRP A 154 1.15 -3.51 -4.75
N ASP A 155 1.51 -2.67 -5.71
CA ASP A 155 0.86 -2.54 -7.01
C ASP A 155 1.87 -2.07 -8.08
N ASP A 156 1.41 -1.86 -9.30
CA ASP A 156 2.27 -1.47 -10.42
C ASP A 156 2.94 -0.10 -10.22
N LEU A 157 2.31 0.83 -9.48
CA LEU A 157 2.92 2.12 -9.16
C LEU A 157 4.06 1.96 -8.16
N VAL A 158 3.83 1.20 -7.10
CA VAL A 158 4.85 0.87 -6.10
C VAL A 158 6.01 0.11 -6.77
N LYS A 159 5.71 -0.91 -7.60
CA LYS A 159 6.72 -1.63 -8.37
C LYS A 159 7.56 -0.70 -9.24
N TYR A 160 6.93 0.19 -9.98
CA TYR A 160 7.62 1.14 -10.84
C TYR A 160 8.53 2.08 -10.04
N SER A 161 8.01 2.67 -8.96
CA SER A 161 8.70 3.65 -8.13
C SER A 161 9.80 3.07 -7.25
N THR A 162 9.70 1.80 -6.86
CA THR A 162 10.67 1.16 -5.95
C THR A 162 11.58 0.15 -6.66
N GLY A 163 11.14 -0.34 -7.83
CA GLY A 163 11.81 -1.43 -8.56
C GLY A 163 11.67 -2.80 -7.89
N GLN A 164 10.80 -2.93 -6.87
CA GLN A 164 10.62 -4.18 -6.14
C GLN A 164 9.47 -5.01 -6.72
N ASP A 165 9.68 -6.30 -6.85
CA ASP A 165 8.61 -7.25 -7.19
C ASP A 165 7.93 -7.81 -5.94
N THR A 166 6.96 -8.70 -6.13
CA THR A 166 6.19 -9.30 -5.04
C THR A 166 7.01 -10.22 -4.11
N LEU A 167 8.19 -10.66 -4.52
CA LEU A 167 9.05 -11.55 -3.73
C LEU A 167 10.05 -10.78 -2.87
N THR A 168 10.40 -9.57 -3.29
CA THR A 168 11.43 -8.75 -2.64
C THR A 168 10.87 -7.58 -1.86
N HIS A 169 9.60 -7.19 -2.12
CA HIS A 169 9.01 -5.96 -1.59
C HIS A 169 8.93 -5.92 -0.06
N TRP A 170 8.56 -7.02 0.60
CA TRP A 170 8.43 -7.05 2.06
C TRP A 170 9.78 -6.91 2.76
N ASP A 171 10.79 -7.68 2.33
CA ASP A 171 12.15 -7.60 2.88
C ASP A 171 12.76 -6.22 2.64
N TRP A 172 12.63 -5.72 1.40
CA TRP A 172 13.12 -4.39 1.04
C TRP A 172 12.46 -3.29 1.89
N MET A 173 11.13 -3.31 2.06
CA MET A 173 10.41 -2.33 2.87
C MET A 173 10.85 -2.40 4.35
N ARG A 174 10.99 -3.61 4.90
CA ARG A 174 11.53 -3.78 6.25
C ARG A 174 12.92 -3.17 6.38
N ASP A 175 13.80 -3.46 5.44
CA ASP A 175 15.19 -3.03 5.48
C ASP A 175 15.31 -1.49 5.41
N ILE A 176 14.52 -0.82 4.55
CA ILE A 176 14.54 0.65 4.50
C ILE A 176 13.92 1.30 5.73
N LEU A 177 12.91 0.69 6.35
CA LEU A 177 12.30 1.22 7.58
C LEU A 177 13.22 1.02 8.80
N LYS A 178 14.03 -0.06 8.83
CA LYS A 178 15.03 -0.33 9.89
C LYS A 178 16.33 0.44 9.70
N ALA A 179 16.61 0.90 8.49
CA ALA A 179 17.87 1.59 8.19
C ALA A 179 18.07 2.84 9.08
N ASP A 180 19.32 3.15 9.38
CA ASP A 180 19.72 4.35 10.11
C ASP A 180 18.94 4.54 11.41
N ASN A 181 18.82 3.46 12.18
CA ASN A 181 18.09 3.45 13.44
C ASN A 181 16.62 3.87 13.29
N ASN A 182 15.93 3.30 12.32
CA ASN A 182 14.53 3.57 11.97
C ASN A 182 14.27 5.03 11.51
N LEU A 183 15.25 5.66 10.88
CA LEU A 183 15.15 7.08 10.52
C LEU A 183 13.94 7.37 9.61
N LEU A 184 13.73 6.57 8.55
CA LEU A 184 12.59 6.75 7.65
C LEU A 184 11.26 6.50 8.38
N HIS A 185 11.18 5.46 9.22
CA HIS A 185 9.98 5.14 10.00
C HIS A 185 9.60 6.30 10.92
N ARG A 186 10.57 6.84 11.68
CA ARG A 186 10.32 7.99 12.58
C ARG A 186 9.92 9.22 11.78
N TRP A 187 10.66 9.55 10.72
CA TRP A 187 10.34 10.71 9.88
C TRP A 187 8.91 10.64 9.33
N LEU A 188 8.46 9.47 8.84
CA LEU A 188 7.08 9.28 8.37
C LEU A 188 6.06 9.58 9.47
N ARG A 189 6.29 9.08 10.69
CA ARG A 189 5.38 9.30 11.81
C ARG A 189 5.39 10.75 12.27
N ASP A 190 6.56 11.30 12.56
CA ASP A 190 6.72 12.67 13.06
C ASP A 190 6.16 13.72 12.06
N SER A 191 6.38 13.49 10.76
CA SER A 191 5.84 14.38 9.72
C SER A 191 4.33 14.23 9.54
N ALA A 192 3.78 13.03 9.75
CA ALA A 192 2.33 12.81 9.67
C ALA A 192 1.57 13.55 10.79
N ASP A 193 2.16 13.64 11.99
CA ASP A 193 1.60 14.39 13.12
C ASP A 193 1.45 15.89 12.78
N LEU A 194 2.31 16.43 11.91
CA LEU A 194 2.21 17.80 11.38
C LEU A 194 1.14 17.96 10.28
N ALA A 195 0.73 16.88 9.65
CA ALA A 195 -0.29 16.90 8.61
C ALA A 195 -1.73 16.98 9.16
N GLY A 196 -1.95 16.59 10.40
CA GLY A 196 -3.25 16.54 11.07
C GLY A 196 -3.57 15.15 11.63
N GLU A 197 -4.83 14.81 11.79
CA GLU A 197 -5.33 13.58 12.43
C GLU A 197 -5.00 12.32 11.61
N LEU A 198 -3.74 11.85 11.69
CA LEU A 198 -3.23 10.66 11.00
C LEU A 198 -2.66 9.59 11.95
N GLU A 199 -2.93 9.68 13.26
CA GLU A 199 -2.45 8.74 14.28
C GLU A 199 -2.98 7.31 14.03
N ASP A 200 -4.15 7.19 13.44
CA ASP A 200 -4.82 5.94 13.07
C ASP A 200 -4.32 5.33 11.75
N VAL A 201 -3.48 6.06 11.00
CA VAL A 201 -2.93 5.62 9.72
C VAL A 201 -1.57 4.95 9.92
N SER A 202 -1.38 3.76 9.36
CA SER A 202 -0.11 3.02 9.48
C SER A 202 1.03 3.73 8.74
N VAL A 203 2.27 3.55 9.23
CA VAL A 203 3.48 4.07 8.55
C VAL A 203 3.61 3.51 7.14
N LEU A 204 3.22 2.26 6.93
CA LEU A 204 3.22 1.64 5.59
C LEU A 204 2.25 2.34 4.65
N ARG A 205 1.09 2.76 5.17
CA ARG A 205 0.12 3.50 4.38
C ARG A 205 0.57 4.94 4.11
N LEU A 206 1.20 5.60 5.08
CA LEU A 206 1.79 6.93 4.87
C LEU A 206 2.84 6.89 3.75
N PHE A 207 3.70 5.87 3.75
CA PHE A 207 4.68 5.65 2.69
C PHE A 207 4.02 5.42 1.32
N ASP A 208 3.06 4.49 1.27
CA ASP A 208 2.35 4.11 0.05
C ASP A 208 1.65 5.32 -0.61
N VAL A 209 1.00 6.18 0.19
CA VAL A 209 0.33 7.39 -0.30
C VAL A 209 1.31 8.38 -0.94
N LEU A 210 2.50 8.58 -0.34
CA LEU A 210 3.52 9.45 -0.94
C LEU A 210 4.02 8.90 -2.28
N VAL A 211 4.29 7.59 -2.36
CA VAL A 211 4.68 6.93 -3.61
C VAL A 211 3.59 7.09 -4.66
N TRP A 212 2.34 6.79 -4.29
CA TRP A 212 1.21 6.80 -5.22
C TRP A 212 0.90 8.20 -5.76
N LEU A 213 0.83 9.22 -4.89
CA LEU A 213 0.54 10.60 -5.30
C LEU A 213 1.66 11.18 -6.16
N THR A 214 2.91 11.03 -5.74
CA THR A 214 4.06 11.57 -6.50
C THR A 214 4.13 10.95 -7.89
N GLU A 215 3.95 9.64 -8.00
CA GLU A 215 3.98 8.95 -9.30
C GLU A 215 2.77 9.31 -10.16
N SER A 216 1.60 9.49 -9.57
CA SER A 216 0.40 9.92 -10.28
C SER A 216 0.53 11.33 -10.83
N GLU A 217 1.12 12.26 -10.07
CA GLU A 217 1.42 13.63 -10.51
C GLU A 217 2.44 13.65 -11.65
N ARG A 218 3.50 12.85 -11.54
CA ARG A 218 4.52 12.71 -12.58
C ARG A 218 3.89 12.25 -13.91
N ARG A 219 3.09 11.17 -13.87
CA ARG A 219 2.39 10.65 -15.06
C ARG A 219 1.39 11.64 -15.64
N ALA A 220 0.69 12.39 -14.80
CA ALA A 220 -0.23 13.45 -15.28
C ALA A 220 0.52 14.57 -15.99
N SER A 221 1.69 14.97 -15.50
CA SER A 221 2.55 16.01 -16.11
C SER A 221 3.10 15.54 -17.45
N GLU A 222 3.56 14.31 -17.56
CA GLU A 222 4.07 13.74 -18.81
C GLU A 222 2.98 13.64 -19.90
N ARG A 223 1.76 13.25 -19.53
CA ARG A 223 0.62 13.24 -20.47
C ARG A 223 0.30 14.63 -20.99
N LYS A 224 0.35 15.67 -20.14
CA LYS A 224 0.11 17.06 -20.53
C LYS A 224 1.18 17.58 -21.47
N SER A 225 2.47 17.26 -21.24
CA SER A 225 3.57 17.66 -22.11
C SER A 225 3.53 16.93 -23.46
N ALA A 226 3.22 15.65 -23.49
CA ALA A 226 3.07 14.89 -24.73
C ALA A 226 1.88 15.39 -25.60
N GLY A 227 0.75 15.76 -24.97
CA GLY A 227 -0.41 16.31 -25.70
C GLY A 227 -0.17 17.71 -26.28
N ARG A 228 0.71 18.52 -25.69
CA ARG A 228 1.12 19.83 -26.24
C ARG A 228 2.05 19.72 -27.44
N GLY A 229 2.81 18.63 -27.56
CA GLY A 229 3.72 18.41 -28.70
C GLY A 229 3.02 18.02 -30.01
N GLN A 230 1.78 17.52 -29.97
CA GLN A 230 1.03 17.12 -31.16
C GLN A 230 0.15 18.24 -31.76
N GLY A 231 0.02 19.38 -31.09
CA GLY A 231 -0.83 20.49 -31.54
C GLY A 231 -0.17 21.52 -32.48
N SER A 232 1.11 21.35 -32.84
CA SER A 232 1.86 22.31 -33.69
C SER A 232 2.17 21.78 -35.09
N GLY A 233 1.28 20.99 -35.67
CA GLY A 233 1.32 20.55 -37.07
C GLY A 233 0.53 21.51 -37.95
N LYS A 234 1.22 22.36 -38.71
CA LYS A 234 0.74 23.32 -39.69
C LYS A 234 -0.44 22.81 -40.52
N VAL A 235 -1.57 23.51 -40.45
CA VAL A 235 -2.53 23.50 -41.55
C VAL A 235 -1.92 24.40 -42.66
N VAL A 236 -1.39 23.78 -43.68
CA VAL A 236 -1.08 24.47 -44.95
C VAL A 236 -2.34 24.38 -45.81
N PHE A 237 -3.01 25.50 -45.97
CA PHE A 237 -4.04 25.63 -47.02
C PHE A 237 -3.33 25.74 -48.36
N GLN A 238 -3.66 24.88 -49.30
CA GLN A 238 -3.68 25.12 -50.73
C GLN A 238 -5.09 25.13 -51.23
#